data_7aee731fe574cfd0a4832e4714b5308a
#
_entry.id   7aee731fe574cfd0a4832e4714b5308a
#
_cell.length_a   1.000
_cell.length_b   1.000
_cell.length_c   1.000
_cell.angle_alpha   90.00
_cell.angle_beta   90.00
_cell.angle_gamma   90.00
#
_symmetry.space_group_name_H-M   'P 1'
#
loop_
_entity.id
_entity.type
_entity.pdbx_description
1 polymer ?
#
loop_
_entity_poly.entity_id
_entity_poly.type
_entity_poly.pdbx_seq_one_letter_code
_entity_poly.pdbx_strand_id
1 'polypeptide(L)'
;MTPLFHLENIVRTYPDPASRDPHAVRTVLNLSELDIRAGKILGSRGHNGSGKSTLLRIIALLEPPDSGTVLFEGRPAGTDDLHLRRQVTLLLQTPYLLSRSVASNVAYGLRVRGIRNASELQNRIAASLLAVGLDPAVFLHRRRHELSGGECQRVALAARLALRPRVLLMDEPTASVDQQSAERIALAARHAADSGSAVVVVSHDHEWITPLSDRLVTLREGKLVE
;
A
#
# COMPACT_ATOMS: atom_id res chain seq x y z
N MET A 1 -4.66 -0.76 -23.27
CA MET A 1 -3.83 0.13 -22.42
C MET A 1 -2.80 -0.74 -21.72
N THR A 2 -1.53 -0.41 -21.84
CA THR A 2 -0.43 -1.14 -21.17
C THR A 2 -0.59 -1.03 -19.65
N PRO A 3 -0.44 -2.12 -18.88
CA PRO A 3 -0.50 -2.06 -17.43
C PRO A 3 0.67 -1.24 -16.87
N LEU A 4 0.48 -0.64 -15.70
CA LEU A 4 1.54 0.07 -14.99
C LEU A 4 2.52 -0.94 -14.38
N PHE A 5 1.99 -1.98 -13.68
CA PHE A 5 2.73 -3.18 -13.32
C PHE A 5 2.16 -4.40 -14.05
N HIS A 6 3.04 -5.25 -14.50
CA HIS A 6 2.73 -6.57 -15.02
C HIS A 6 3.63 -7.60 -14.32
N LEU A 7 3.00 -8.54 -13.64
CA LEU A 7 3.65 -9.64 -12.95
C LEU A 7 3.37 -10.92 -13.74
N GLU A 8 4.42 -11.69 -14.09
CA GLU A 8 4.31 -12.90 -14.89
C GLU A 8 5.08 -14.06 -14.24
N ASN A 9 4.42 -15.21 -14.09
CA ASN A 9 4.97 -16.45 -13.55
C ASN A 9 5.68 -16.29 -12.19
N ILE A 10 5.12 -15.46 -11.31
CA ILE A 10 5.71 -15.12 -10.02
C ILE A 10 5.62 -16.31 -9.06
N VAL A 11 6.76 -16.78 -8.59
CA VAL A 11 6.85 -17.76 -7.51
C VAL A 11 7.62 -17.16 -6.35
N ARG A 12 7.11 -17.36 -5.13
CA ARG A 12 7.80 -16.99 -3.89
C ARG A 12 7.63 -18.08 -2.85
N THR A 13 8.76 -18.50 -2.29
CA THR A 13 8.84 -19.52 -1.23
C THR A 13 9.46 -18.95 0.03
N TYR A 14 9.16 -19.57 1.16
CA TYR A 14 9.82 -19.30 2.44
C TYR A 14 10.14 -20.62 3.14
N PRO A 15 11.09 -20.65 4.10
CA PRO A 15 11.30 -21.82 4.95
C PRO A 15 9.99 -22.29 5.55
N ASP A 16 9.76 -23.59 5.57
CA ASP A 16 8.54 -24.16 6.15
C ASP A 16 8.73 -24.40 7.66
N PRO A 17 8.11 -23.57 8.52
CA PRO A 17 8.28 -23.71 9.98
C PRO A 17 7.61 -24.97 10.54
N ALA A 18 6.73 -25.63 9.79
CA ALA A 18 6.06 -26.85 10.20
C ALA A 18 6.86 -28.12 9.88
N SER A 19 7.90 -28.02 9.01
CA SER A 19 8.74 -29.14 8.65
C SER A 19 9.88 -29.36 9.64
N ARG A 20 10.24 -30.64 9.86
CA ARG A 20 11.46 -31.00 10.60
C ARG A 20 12.72 -30.93 9.72
N ASP A 21 12.56 -30.87 8.41
CA ASP A 21 13.66 -30.67 7.46
C ASP A 21 14.00 -29.18 7.40
N PRO A 22 15.23 -28.76 7.80
CA PRO A 22 15.65 -27.36 7.79
C PRO A 22 15.72 -26.76 6.38
N HIS A 23 15.69 -27.58 5.34
CA HIS A 23 15.71 -27.16 3.93
C HIS A 23 14.31 -27.15 3.29
N ALA A 24 13.29 -27.59 4.03
CA ALA A 24 11.93 -27.58 3.51
C ALA A 24 11.44 -26.14 3.27
N VAL A 25 10.86 -25.92 2.11
CA VAL A 25 10.27 -24.62 1.73
C VAL A 25 8.78 -24.76 1.43
N ARG A 26 8.02 -23.74 1.78
CA ARG A 26 6.61 -23.61 1.45
C ARG A 26 6.44 -22.52 0.39
N THR A 27 5.77 -22.86 -0.71
CA THR A 27 5.35 -21.87 -1.70
C THR A 27 4.24 -20.98 -1.13
N VAL A 28 4.48 -19.68 -1.10
CA VAL A 28 3.54 -18.67 -0.58
C VAL A 28 2.87 -17.89 -1.71
N LEU A 29 3.55 -17.75 -2.86
CA LEU A 29 2.94 -17.21 -4.07
C LEU A 29 3.30 -18.09 -5.28
N ASN A 30 2.30 -18.28 -6.15
CA ASN A 30 2.43 -18.93 -7.45
C ASN A 30 1.38 -18.30 -8.39
N LEU A 31 1.74 -17.16 -8.99
CA LEU A 31 0.84 -16.36 -9.83
C LEU A 31 1.26 -16.53 -11.28
N SER A 32 0.31 -16.88 -12.15
CA SER A 32 0.54 -16.92 -13.60
C SER A 32 0.70 -15.51 -14.16
N GLU A 33 -0.26 -14.64 -13.85
CA GLU A 33 -0.29 -13.28 -14.38
C GLU A 33 -1.08 -12.35 -13.47
N LEU A 34 -0.63 -11.09 -13.33
CA LEU A 34 -1.38 -10.02 -12.67
C LEU A 34 -1.03 -8.66 -13.26
N ASP A 35 -2.05 -7.96 -13.77
CA ASP A 35 -1.97 -6.58 -14.23
C ASP A 35 -2.46 -5.60 -13.18
N ILE A 36 -1.71 -4.52 -12.99
CA ILE A 36 -2.09 -3.36 -12.18
C ILE A 36 -2.11 -2.13 -13.08
N ARG A 37 -3.22 -1.40 -13.10
CA ARG A 37 -3.45 -0.30 -14.05
C ARG A 37 -3.48 1.06 -13.34
N ALA A 38 -2.88 2.07 -13.95
CA ALA A 38 -2.96 3.44 -13.48
C ALA A 38 -4.43 3.92 -13.48
N GLY A 39 -4.79 4.74 -12.48
CA GLY A 39 -6.14 5.26 -12.33
C GLY A 39 -7.19 4.22 -11.92
N LYS A 40 -6.76 3.02 -11.46
CA LYS A 40 -7.66 1.94 -11.07
C LYS A 40 -7.33 1.40 -9.69
N ILE A 41 -8.35 0.86 -9.03
CA ILE A 41 -8.23 0.15 -7.76
C ILE A 41 -8.35 -1.35 -8.00
N LEU A 42 -7.25 -2.06 -7.74
CA LEU A 42 -7.22 -3.51 -7.68
C LEU A 42 -7.45 -3.94 -6.23
N GLY A 43 -8.58 -4.58 -5.96
CA GLY A 43 -8.83 -5.24 -4.69
C GLY A 43 -8.30 -6.67 -4.71
N SER A 44 -7.63 -7.08 -3.64
CA SER A 44 -7.23 -8.47 -3.43
C SER A 44 -7.78 -8.97 -2.11
N ARG A 45 -8.64 -9.98 -2.17
CA ARG A 45 -9.19 -10.65 -1.00
C ARG A 45 -8.57 -12.04 -0.80
N GLY A 46 -8.68 -12.57 0.41
CA GLY A 46 -8.22 -13.91 0.75
C GLY A 46 -8.02 -14.05 2.25
N HIS A 47 -8.01 -15.30 2.74
CA HIS A 47 -7.79 -15.57 4.16
C HIS A 47 -6.36 -15.25 4.62
N ASN A 48 -6.12 -15.23 5.93
CA ASN A 48 -4.79 -15.04 6.48
C ASN A 48 -3.83 -16.15 6.00
N GLY A 49 -2.61 -15.76 5.62
CA GLY A 49 -1.61 -16.69 5.07
C GLY A 49 -1.78 -17.03 3.58
N SER A 50 -2.76 -16.44 2.86
CA SER A 50 -2.95 -16.70 1.42
C SER A 50 -1.88 -16.07 0.51
N GLY A 51 -0.94 -15.26 1.05
CA GLY A 51 0.16 -14.64 0.28
C GLY A 51 -0.02 -13.15 -0.01
N LYS A 52 -1.11 -12.50 0.46
CA LYS A 52 -1.44 -11.09 0.16
C LYS A 52 -0.32 -10.09 0.50
N SER A 53 0.21 -10.16 1.73
CA SER A 53 1.29 -9.24 2.14
C SER A 53 2.60 -9.52 1.41
N THR A 54 2.85 -10.77 1.00
CA THR A 54 4.00 -11.13 0.14
C THR A 54 3.84 -10.51 -1.25
N LEU A 55 2.64 -10.60 -1.84
CA LEU A 55 2.32 -9.94 -3.10
C LEU A 55 2.58 -8.43 -3.02
N LEU A 56 2.10 -7.77 -1.96
CA LEU A 56 2.34 -6.33 -1.77
C LEU A 56 3.83 -5.99 -1.62
N ARG A 57 4.63 -6.84 -0.95
CA ARG A 57 6.08 -6.60 -0.82
C ARG A 57 6.82 -6.74 -2.16
N ILE A 58 6.40 -7.68 -3.00
CA ILE A 58 6.95 -7.82 -4.36
C ILE A 58 6.60 -6.61 -5.21
N ILE A 59 5.34 -6.14 -5.22
CA ILE A 59 4.92 -4.95 -5.96
C ILE A 59 5.62 -3.70 -5.41
N ALA A 60 5.85 -3.63 -4.09
CA ALA A 60 6.58 -2.54 -3.44
C ALA A 60 8.10 -2.57 -3.73
N LEU A 61 8.59 -3.57 -4.45
CA LEU A 61 10.01 -3.82 -4.72
C LEU A 61 10.84 -3.89 -3.43
N LEU A 62 10.25 -4.43 -2.37
CA LEU A 62 10.92 -4.68 -1.08
C LEU A 62 11.49 -6.08 -1.02
N GLU A 63 10.99 -6.98 -1.85
CA GLU A 63 11.34 -8.38 -1.88
C GLU A 63 11.27 -8.89 -3.34
N PRO A 64 12.32 -9.56 -3.85
CA PRO A 64 12.26 -10.14 -5.18
C PRO A 64 11.45 -11.44 -5.16
N PRO A 65 10.79 -11.83 -6.27
CA PRO A 65 10.31 -13.19 -6.42
C PRO A 65 11.49 -14.18 -6.58
N ASP A 66 11.26 -15.46 -6.30
CA ASP A 66 12.27 -16.51 -6.54
C ASP A 66 12.34 -16.86 -8.04
N SER A 67 11.21 -16.72 -8.75
CA SER A 67 11.15 -16.83 -10.22
C SER A 67 10.01 -15.97 -10.78
N GLY A 68 10.02 -15.78 -12.09
CA GLY A 68 9.08 -14.93 -12.81
C GLY A 68 9.61 -13.52 -13.05
N THR A 69 8.78 -12.69 -13.63
CA THR A 69 9.17 -11.35 -14.07
C THR A 69 8.20 -10.30 -13.51
N VAL A 70 8.76 -9.21 -12.98
CA VAL A 70 8.01 -8.01 -12.60
C VAL A 70 8.38 -6.90 -13.57
N LEU A 71 7.41 -6.37 -14.30
CA LEU A 71 7.59 -5.26 -15.22
C LEU A 71 6.87 -4.02 -14.70
N PHE A 72 7.52 -2.87 -14.81
CA PHE A 72 6.93 -1.54 -14.61
C PHE A 72 6.98 -0.77 -15.93
N GLU A 73 5.83 -0.39 -16.46
CA GLU A 73 5.70 0.23 -17.79
C GLU A 73 6.44 -0.56 -18.90
N GLY A 74 6.35 -1.89 -18.83
CA GLY A 74 6.98 -2.80 -19.79
C GLY A 74 8.49 -2.99 -19.63
N ARG A 75 9.11 -2.42 -18.57
CA ARG A 75 10.54 -2.59 -18.27
C ARG A 75 10.74 -3.42 -17.02
N PRO A 76 11.77 -4.30 -16.97
CA PRO A 76 12.07 -5.05 -15.76
C PRO A 76 12.21 -4.14 -14.54
N ALA A 77 11.57 -4.54 -13.44
CA ALA A 77 11.56 -3.82 -12.17
C ALA A 77 12.22 -4.69 -11.08
N GLY A 78 13.26 -4.17 -10.44
CA GLY A 78 14.02 -4.87 -9.40
C GLY A 78 14.04 -4.13 -8.07
N THR A 79 14.48 -4.83 -7.03
CA THR A 79 14.59 -4.29 -5.66
C THR A 79 15.70 -3.25 -5.49
N ASP A 80 16.62 -3.16 -6.41
CA ASP A 80 17.76 -2.24 -6.47
C ASP A 80 17.43 -0.90 -7.15
N ASP A 81 16.29 -0.81 -7.88
CA ASP A 81 15.83 0.44 -8.48
C ASP A 81 15.21 1.36 -7.43
N LEU A 82 16.05 2.18 -6.78
CA LEU A 82 15.61 3.15 -5.79
C LEU A 82 14.68 4.22 -6.39
N HIS A 83 14.87 4.60 -7.66
CA HIS A 83 14.03 5.60 -8.31
C HIS A 83 12.60 5.06 -8.46
N LEU A 84 12.45 3.83 -8.93
CA LEU A 84 11.16 3.18 -9.06
C LEU A 84 10.52 2.91 -7.69
N ARG A 85 11.28 2.39 -6.71
CA ARG A 85 10.78 2.19 -5.34
C ARG A 85 10.19 3.45 -4.71
N ARG A 86 10.72 4.62 -5.04
CA ARG A 86 10.18 5.91 -4.57
C ARG A 86 8.83 6.27 -5.20
N GLN A 87 8.45 5.64 -6.30
CA GLN A 87 7.15 5.84 -6.94
C GLN A 87 6.06 4.94 -6.35
N VAL A 88 6.44 3.94 -5.57
CA VAL A 88 5.54 3.03 -4.88
C VAL A 88 5.53 3.34 -3.39
N THR A 89 4.36 3.35 -2.75
CA THR A 89 4.23 3.51 -1.30
C THR A 89 3.35 2.41 -0.74
N LEU A 90 3.71 1.91 0.45
CA LEU A 90 2.97 0.86 1.15
C LEU A 90 2.46 1.37 2.49
N LEU A 91 1.15 1.30 2.69
CA LEU A 91 0.49 1.45 3.99
C LEU A 91 0.36 0.06 4.61
N LEU A 92 0.98 -0.13 5.76
CA LEU A 92 0.93 -1.39 6.51
C LEU A 92 -0.35 -1.48 7.35
N GLN A 93 -0.77 -2.68 7.67
CA GLN A 93 -1.90 -2.98 8.56
C GLN A 93 -1.77 -2.26 9.90
N THR A 94 -0.59 -2.35 10.54
CA THR A 94 -0.29 -1.59 11.76
C THR A 94 0.55 -0.38 11.39
N PRO A 95 0.01 0.84 11.46
CA PRO A 95 0.73 2.03 11.06
C PRO A 95 1.82 2.36 12.07
N TYR A 96 3.03 2.60 11.57
CA TYR A 96 4.10 3.12 12.39
C TYR A 96 4.21 4.63 12.22
N LEU A 97 4.00 5.36 13.32
CA LEU A 97 4.23 6.80 13.39
C LEU A 97 5.41 7.08 14.34
N LEU A 98 6.28 7.99 13.91
CA LEU A 98 7.38 8.48 14.72
C LEU A 98 6.81 9.23 15.96
N SER A 99 7.52 9.21 17.08
CA SER A 99 7.19 9.97 18.31
C SER A 99 7.35 11.49 18.12
N ARG A 100 6.72 12.04 17.08
CA ARG A 100 6.75 13.42 16.64
C ARG A 100 5.33 13.89 16.32
N SER A 101 5.19 15.19 15.98
CA SER A 101 3.90 15.74 15.53
C SER A 101 3.41 15.07 14.23
N VAL A 102 2.10 15.15 13.99
CA VAL A 102 1.47 14.74 12.73
C VAL A 102 2.16 15.40 11.53
N ALA A 103 2.36 16.72 11.59
CA ALA A 103 3.07 17.46 10.54
C ALA A 103 4.46 16.87 10.26
N SER A 104 5.23 16.53 11.30
CA SER A 104 6.55 15.94 11.16
C SER A 104 6.51 14.54 10.57
N ASN A 105 5.51 13.74 10.90
CA ASN A 105 5.29 12.40 10.34
C ASN A 105 5.00 12.48 8.84
N VAL A 106 4.09 13.35 8.42
CA VAL A 106 3.75 13.54 7.01
C VAL A 106 4.93 14.14 6.23
N ALA A 107 5.64 15.13 6.81
CA ALA A 107 6.80 15.76 6.18
C ALA A 107 8.00 14.84 6.03
N TYR A 108 8.11 13.77 6.83
CA TYR A 108 9.31 12.94 6.87
C TYR A 108 9.67 12.38 5.48
N GLY A 109 8.75 11.72 4.82
CA GLY A 109 8.96 11.15 3.49
C GLY A 109 9.27 12.21 2.41
N LEU A 110 8.66 13.39 2.51
CA LEU A 110 8.92 14.53 1.62
C LEU A 110 10.36 15.02 1.76
N ARG A 111 10.82 15.19 3.01
CA ARG A 111 12.20 15.64 3.30
C ARG A 111 13.26 14.62 2.84
N VAL A 112 13.01 13.33 3.06
CA VAL A 112 13.89 12.25 2.58
C VAL A 112 14.00 12.25 1.06
N ARG A 113 12.95 12.72 0.35
CA ARG A 113 12.94 12.88 -1.11
C ARG A 113 13.51 14.23 -1.58
N GLY A 114 14.08 15.03 -0.68
CA GLY A 114 14.75 16.29 -0.99
C GLY A 114 13.85 17.51 -1.07
N ILE A 115 12.55 17.40 -0.75
CA ILE A 115 11.63 18.55 -0.71
C ILE A 115 11.92 19.35 0.56
N ARG A 116 12.45 20.58 0.38
CA ARG A 116 12.87 21.45 1.47
C ARG A 116 12.13 22.79 1.50
N ASN A 117 11.44 23.15 0.42
CA ASN A 117 10.67 24.38 0.36
C ASN A 117 9.54 24.36 1.41
N ALA A 118 9.51 25.34 2.31
CA ALA A 118 8.58 25.38 3.44
C ALA A 118 7.12 25.48 2.98
N SER A 119 6.85 26.32 1.99
CA SER A 119 5.49 26.51 1.45
C SER A 119 4.99 25.22 0.77
N GLU A 120 5.84 24.58 -0.04
CA GLU A 120 5.49 23.31 -0.68
C GLU A 120 5.22 22.21 0.37
N LEU A 121 6.06 22.09 1.41
CA LEU A 121 5.84 21.15 2.50
C LEU A 121 4.51 21.40 3.20
N GLN A 122 4.22 22.65 3.59
CA GLN A 122 2.96 23.02 4.25
C GLN A 122 1.76 22.68 3.38
N ASN A 123 1.78 23.04 2.11
CA ASN A 123 0.69 22.78 1.17
C ASN A 123 0.46 21.27 0.99
N ARG A 124 1.52 20.47 0.81
CA ARG A 124 1.39 19.02 0.65
C ARG A 124 0.89 18.34 1.93
N ILE A 125 1.36 18.78 3.10
CA ILE A 125 0.91 18.25 4.39
C ILE A 125 -0.58 18.56 4.58
N ALA A 126 -0.99 19.82 4.41
CA ALA A 126 -2.38 20.23 4.58
C ALA A 126 -3.31 19.48 3.61
N ALA A 127 -2.97 19.44 2.31
CA ALA A 127 -3.76 18.74 1.31
C ALA A 127 -3.90 17.25 1.61
N SER A 128 -2.82 16.59 2.05
CA SER A 128 -2.87 15.15 2.35
C SER A 128 -3.67 14.83 3.62
N LEU A 129 -3.67 15.71 4.63
CA LEU A 129 -4.51 15.56 5.82
C LEU A 129 -5.99 15.73 5.46
N LEU A 130 -6.33 16.76 4.68
CA LEU A 130 -7.70 16.98 4.19
C LEU A 130 -8.21 15.79 3.38
N ALA A 131 -7.36 15.21 2.53
CA ALA A 131 -7.70 14.04 1.72
C ALA A 131 -8.14 12.83 2.55
N VAL A 132 -7.66 12.72 3.78
CA VAL A 132 -8.05 11.65 4.72
C VAL A 132 -9.07 12.12 5.78
N GLY A 133 -9.66 13.30 5.61
CA GLY A 133 -10.67 13.86 6.51
C GLY A 133 -10.12 14.29 7.87
N LEU A 134 -8.87 14.75 7.93
CA LEU A 134 -8.26 15.34 9.12
C LEU A 134 -8.04 16.83 8.89
N ASP A 135 -8.65 17.67 9.73
CA ASP A 135 -8.46 19.12 9.66
C ASP A 135 -7.03 19.51 10.09
N PRO A 136 -6.23 20.13 9.20
CA PRO A 136 -4.89 20.56 9.53
C PRO A 136 -4.83 21.51 10.75
N ALA A 137 -5.82 22.40 10.93
CA ALA A 137 -5.85 23.33 12.06
C ALA A 137 -5.89 22.60 13.42
N VAL A 138 -6.51 21.41 13.44
CA VAL A 138 -6.66 20.59 14.65
C VAL A 138 -5.53 19.60 14.81
N PHE A 139 -5.05 19.00 13.71
CA PHE A 139 -4.20 17.80 13.77
C PHE A 139 -2.70 18.05 13.60
N LEU A 140 -2.26 19.15 12.95
CA LEU A 140 -0.85 19.38 12.62
C LEU A 140 0.12 19.20 13.80
N HIS A 141 -0.29 19.67 14.99
CA HIS A 141 0.57 19.71 16.19
C HIS A 141 0.38 18.49 17.10
N ARG A 142 -0.69 17.71 16.92
CA ARG A 142 -0.93 16.49 17.72
C ARG A 142 0.20 15.49 17.56
N ARG A 143 0.45 14.75 18.62
CA ARG A 143 1.43 13.65 18.67
C ARG A 143 0.71 12.32 18.64
N ARG A 144 1.45 11.22 18.37
CA ARG A 144 0.88 9.88 18.24
C ARG A 144 -0.03 9.47 19.43
N HIS A 145 0.36 9.80 20.66
CA HIS A 145 -0.41 9.42 21.86
C HIS A 145 -1.71 10.20 22.05
N GLU A 146 -1.93 11.25 21.27
CA GLU A 146 -3.15 12.06 21.24
C GLU A 146 -4.10 11.64 20.11
N LEU A 147 -3.76 10.57 19.38
CA LEU A 147 -4.52 10.07 18.24
C LEU A 147 -5.19 8.74 18.58
N SER A 148 -6.44 8.57 18.14
CA SER A 148 -7.09 7.26 18.10
C SER A 148 -6.42 6.33 17.09
N GLY A 149 -6.77 5.02 17.12
CA GLY A 149 -6.28 4.05 16.15
C GLY A 149 -6.63 4.43 14.70
N GLY A 150 -7.87 4.83 14.45
CA GLY A 150 -8.33 5.28 13.14
C GLY A 150 -7.66 6.58 12.68
N GLU A 151 -7.42 7.53 13.59
CA GLU A 151 -6.66 8.75 13.29
C GLU A 151 -5.19 8.43 12.95
N CYS A 152 -4.55 7.51 13.69
CA CYS A 152 -3.19 7.04 13.38
C CYS A 152 -3.11 6.44 11.96
N GLN A 153 -4.09 5.60 11.59
CA GLN A 153 -4.15 4.99 10.27
C GLN A 153 -4.31 6.06 9.17
N ARG A 154 -5.21 7.03 9.39
CA ARG A 154 -5.43 8.13 8.44
C ARG A 154 -4.21 9.05 8.32
N VAL A 155 -3.50 9.36 9.41
CA VAL A 155 -2.22 10.10 9.36
C VAL A 155 -1.16 9.32 8.59
N ALA A 156 -1.07 8.01 8.79
CA ALA A 156 -0.15 7.16 8.03
C ALA A 156 -0.49 7.14 6.54
N LEU A 157 -1.78 7.09 6.17
CA LEU A 157 -2.22 7.20 4.78
C LEU A 157 -1.88 8.59 4.20
N ALA A 158 -2.16 9.69 4.93
CA ALA A 158 -1.80 11.05 4.53
C ALA A 158 -0.30 11.18 4.23
N ALA A 159 0.57 10.57 5.05
CA ALA A 159 2.01 10.57 4.81
C ALA A 159 2.41 9.88 3.49
N ARG A 160 1.65 8.89 3.02
CA ARG A 160 1.84 8.23 1.71
C ARG A 160 1.31 9.10 0.58
N LEU A 161 0.12 9.64 0.72
CA LEU A 161 -0.52 10.51 -0.28
C LEU A 161 0.27 11.81 -0.51
N ALA A 162 0.87 12.38 0.54
CA ALA A 162 1.75 13.56 0.41
C ALA A 162 2.89 13.36 -0.60
N LEU A 163 3.35 12.12 -0.77
CA LEU A 163 4.40 11.76 -1.72
C LEU A 163 3.93 11.73 -3.17
N ARG A 164 2.63 11.78 -3.43
CA ARG A 164 1.99 11.64 -4.75
C ARG A 164 2.52 10.39 -5.47
N PRO A 165 2.32 9.20 -4.89
CA PRO A 165 2.87 7.98 -5.45
C PRO A 165 2.18 7.63 -6.77
N ARG A 166 2.91 6.99 -7.69
CA ARG A 166 2.30 6.37 -8.86
C ARG A 166 1.55 5.09 -8.51
N VAL A 167 2.00 4.41 -7.44
CA VAL A 167 1.35 3.21 -6.90
C VAL A 167 1.18 3.33 -5.40
N LEU A 168 -0.06 3.24 -4.93
CA LEU A 168 -0.43 3.18 -3.53
C LEU A 168 -0.85 1.75 -3.19
N LEU A 169 -0.11 1.11 -2.30
CA LEU A 169 -0.40 -0.20 -1.77
C LEU A 169 -0.95 -0.08 -0.35
N MET A 170 -2.01 -0.81 -0.04
CA MET A 170 -2.64 -0.80 1.28
C MET A 170 -2.86 -2.23 1.76
N ASP A 171 -2.21 -2.60 2.88
CA ASP A 171 -2.34 -3.90 3.53
C ASP A 171 -3.31 -3.77 4.70
N GLU A 172 -4.49 -4.37 4.60
CA GLU A 172 -5.57 -4.38 5.59
C GLU A 172 -5.83 -2.99 6.23
N PRO A 173 -6.09 -1.94 5.41
CA PRO A 173 -6.07 -0.55 5.88
C PRO A 173 -7.20 -0.23 6.87
N THR A 174 -8.22 -1.07 6.95
CA THR A 174 -9.37 -0.91 7.84
C THR A 174 -9.37 -1.83 9.05
N ALA A 175 -8.35 -2.68 9.20
CA ALA A 175 -8.23 -3.52 10.38
C ALA A 175 -8.12 -2.64 11.64
N SER A 176 -9.03 -2.84 12.60
CA SER A 176 -9.03 -2.14 13.89
C SER A 176 -9.31 -0.62 13.82
N VAL A 177 -10.01 -0.15 12.80
CA VAL A 177 -10.53 1.23 12.74
C VAL A 177 -12.06 1.25 12.81
N ASP A 178 -12.62 2.39 13.23
CA ASP A 178 -14.06 2.63 13.21
C ASP A 178 -14.58 2.81 11.78
N GLN A 179 -15.91 2.67 11.61
CA GLN A 179 -16.57 2.75 10.30
C GLN A 179 -16.31 4.11 9.63
N GLN A 180 -16.35 5.22 10.38
CA GLN A 180 -16.10 6.55 9.82
C GLN A 180 -14.68 6.67 9.25
N SER A 181 -13.68 6.12 9.96
CA SER A 181 -12.30 6.06 9.47
C SER A 181 -12.18 5.17 8.24
N ALA A 182 -12.87 4.03 8.20
CA ALA A 182 -12.87 3.14 7.03
C ALA A 182 -13.45 3.82 5.78
N GLU A 183 -14.55 4.57 5.93
CA GLU A 183 -15.13 5.37 4.83
C GLU A 183 -14.16 6.46 4.33
N ARG A 184 -13.48 7.17 5.25
CA ARG A 184 -12.48 8.19 4.88
C ARG A 184 -11.28 7.59 4.15
N ILE A 185 -10.85 6.39 4.54
CA ILE A 185 -9.78 5.65 3.86
C ILE A 185 -10.22 5.25 2.45
N ALA A 186 -11.46 4.76 2.27
CA ALA A 186 -12.01 4.41 0.96
C ALA A 186 -12.07 5.63 0.02
N LEU A 187 -12.58 6.77 0.51
CA LEU A 187 -12.63 8.02 -0.27
C LEU A 187 -11.24 8.49 -0.68
N ALA A 188 -10.27 8.43 0.24
CA ALA A 188 -8.88 8.81 -0.05
C ALA A 188 -8.23 7.89 -1.09
N ALA A 189 -8.50 6.59 -1.03
CA ALA A 189 -8.04 5.61 -2.02
C ALA A 189 -8.64 5.87 -3.40
N ARG A 190 -9.96 6.13 -3.49
CA ARG A 190 -10.65 6.48 -4.73
C ARG A 190 -10.09 7.77 -5.31
N HIS A 191 -9.95 8.81 -4.51
CA HIS A 191 -9.36 10.09 -4.95
C HIS A 191 -7.93 9.92 -5.48
N ALA A 192 -7.11 9.06 -4.87
CA ALA A 192 -5.78 8.74 -5.36
C ALA A 192 -5.84 8.07 -6.75
N ALA A 193 -6.76 7.12 -6.94
CA ALA A 193 -6.97 6.47 -8.23
C ALA A 193 -7.45 7.46 -9.30
N ASP A 194 -8.46 8.27 -9.00
CA ASP A 194 -8.99 9.29 -9.91
C ASP A 194 -7.94 10.34 -10.29
N SER A 195 -6.95 10.56 -9.42
CA SER A 195 -5.78 11.41 -9.67
C SER A 195 -4.68 10.71 -10.48
N GLY A 196 -4.90 9.48 -10.95
CA GLY A 196 -4.01 8.73 -11.83
C GLY A 196 -3.10 7.71 -11.14
N SER A 197 -3.11 7.59 -9.81
CA SER A 197 -2.37 6.53 -9.13
C SER A 197 -2.99 5.15 -9.41
N ALA A 198 -2.17 4.12 -9.55
CA ALA A 198 -2.66 2.75 -9.36
C ALA A 198 -2.81 2.48 -7.87
N VAL A 199 -3.93 1.92 -7.45
CA VAL A 199 -4.17 1.57 -6.04
C VAL A 199 -4.34 0.06 -5.93
N VAL A 200 -3.60 -0.57 -5.03
CA VAL A 200 -3.79 -1.99 -4.69
C VAL A 200 -4.18 -2.09 -3.23
N VAL A 201 -5.34 -2.67 -2.98
CA VAL A 201 -5.87 -2.84 -1.63
C VAL A 201 -6.00 -4.31 -1.32
N VAL A 202 -5.46 -4.71 -0.19
CA VAL A 202 -5.65 -6.04 0.35
C VAL A 202 -6.56 -5.93 1.57
N SER A 203 -7.65 -6.70 1.60
CA SER A 203 -8.52 -6.78 2.77
C SER A 203 -9.24 -8.12 2.85
N HIS A 204 -9.52 -8.56 4.06
CA HIS A 204 -10.44 -9.67 4.32
C HIS A 204 -11.89 -9.19 4.53
N ASP A 205 -12.11 -7.88 4.65
CA ASP A 205 -13.44 -7.27 4.74
C ASP A 205 -14.06 -7.14 3.33
N HIS A 206 -14.95 -8.09 3.02
CA HIS A 206 -15.61 -8.18 1.73
C HIS A 206 -16.59 -7.04 1.45
N GLU A 207 -17.28 -6.57 2.48
CA GLU A 207 -18.28 -5.51 2.35
C GLU A 207 -17.61 -4.17 2.02
N TRP A 208 -16.42 -3.95 2.59
CA TRP A 208 -15.67 -2.73 2.37
C TRP A 208 -14.91 -2.72 1.04
N ILE A 209 -14.21 -3.83 0.68
CA ILE A 209 -13.32 -3.87 -0.49
C ILE A 209 -14.08 -3.98 -1.82
N THR A 210 -15.22 -4.68 -1.84
CA THR A 210 -15.97 -4.96 -3.08
C THR A 210 -16.44 -3.68 -3.77
N PRO A 211 -17.16 -2.76 -3.11
CA PRO A 211 -17.63 -1.52 -3.77
C PRO A 211 -16.49 -0.54 -4.09
N LEU A 212 -15.34 -0.67 -3.42
CA LEU A 212 -14.17 0.17 -3.64
C LEU A 212 -13.42 -0.20 -4.92
N SER A 213 -13.40 -1.48 -5.29
CA SER A 213 -12.51 -2.04 -6.32
C SER A 213 -13.07 -1.91 -7.74
N ASP A 214 -12.23 -1.46 -8.69
CA ASP A 214 -12.55 -1.54 -10.13
C ASP A 214 -12.37 -2.98 -10.66
N ARG A 215 -11.44 -3.73 -10.06
CA ARG A 215 -11.22 -5.16 -10.28
C ARG A 215 -10.95 -5.83 -8.93
N LEU A 216 -11.62 -6.93 -8.67
CA LEU A 216 -11.42 -7.73 -7.46
C LEU A 216 -10.84 -9.09 -7.84
N VAL A 217 -9.77 -9.49 -7.17
CA VAL A 217 -9.17 -10.81 -7.31
C VAL A 217 -9.18 -11.54 -5.97
N THR A 218 -9.26 -12.85 -6.01
CA THR A 218 -9.18 -13.67 -4.80
C THR A 218 -7.83 -14.40 -4.78
N LEU A 219 -7.08 -14.23 -3.69
CA LEU A 219 -5.84 -14.97 -3.47
C LEU A 219 -6.10 -16.13 -2.52
N ARG A 220 -5.87 -17.35 -3.00
CA ARG A 220 -6.01 -18.58 -2.21
C ARG A 220 -4.78 -19.44 -2.39
N GLU A 221 -4.12 -19.78 -1.26
CA GLU A 221 -2.92 -20.64 -1.26
C GLU A 221 -1.85 -20.16 -2.26
N GLY A 222 -1.64 -18.84 -2.32
CA GLY A 222 -0.65 -18.24 -3.22
C GLY A 222 -1.08 -18.13 -4.68
N LYS A 223 -2.28 -18.55 -5.07
CA LYS A 223 -2.79 -18.49 -6.45
C LYS A 223 -3.95 -17.50 -6.55
N LEU A 224 -4.07 -16.86 -7.72
CA LEU A 224 -5.27 -16.11 -8.06
C LEU A 224 -6.36 -17.11 -8.46
N VAL A 225 -7.52 -16.98 -7.82
CA VAL A 225 -8.75 -17.66 -8.19
C VAL A 225 -9.77 -16.61 -8.56
N GLU A 226 -10.49 -16.84 -9.64
CA GLU A 226 -11.59 -15.99 -10.10
C GLU A 226 -12.81 -16.08 -9.20
#